data_03a71985da50547c01f7017490f7b11d
#
_entry.id   03a71985da50547c01f7017490f7b11d
#
_cell.length_a   1.000
_cell.length_b   1.000
_cell.length_c   1.000
_cell.angle_alpha   90.00
_cell.angle_beta   90.00
_cell.angle_gamma   90.00
#
_symmetry.space_group_name_H-M   'P 1'
#
loop_
_entity.id
_entity.type
_entity.pdbx_description
1 polymer ?
#
loop_
_entity_poly.entity_id
_entity_poly.type
_entity_poly.pdbx_seq_one_letter_code
_entity_poly.pdbx_strand_id
1 'polypeptide(L)'
;MNQTILAPQVLLAEVTHRCPLQCPYCSNPTELIKKQTEISTEVWQRVFAEAASLGVLQVSISGGEPAARRDLTKLIKAARDADLYVNLITSGIGFTQQRLTEIIEAGCDHIQLSIQDVDPDGAELISNSSGSLEKKLKFARWVTDASVPLTLNAVMHR
;
A
#
# COMPACT_ATOMS: atom_id res chain seq x y z
N MET A 1 -40.53 3.71 1.86
CA MET A 1 -39.37 4.62 1.93
C MET A 1 -38.25 4.00 1.09
N ASN A 2 -37.97 4.58 -0.08
CA ASN A 2 -36.82 4.13 -0.88
C ASN A 2 -35.54 4.59 -0.15
N GLN A 3 -34.83 3.66 0.47
CA GLN A 3 -33.48 3.95 0.94
C GLN A 3 -32.58 4.12 -0.29
N THR A 4 -32.09 5.31 -0.53
CA THR A 4 -31.05 5.55 -1.52
C THR A 4 -29.77 4.90 -0.98
N ILE A 5 -29.39 3.75 -1.53
CA ILE A 5 -28.11 3.13 -1.22
C ILE A 5 -27.02 4.00 -1.85
N LEU A 6 -26.19 4.62 -1.01
CA LEU A 6 -25.04 5.38 -1.51
C LEU A 6 -23.99 4.39 -2.06
N ALA A 7 -23.45 4.73 -3.23
CA ALA A 7 -22.37 3.93 -3.82
C ALA A 7 -21.13 3.97 -2.90
N PRO A 8 -20.38 2.85 -2.75
CA PRO A 8 -19.11 2.84 -2.05
C PRO A 8 -18.12 3.74 -2.78
N GLN A 9 -17.36 4.57 -2.04
CA GLN A 9 -16.43 5.52 -2.64
C GLN A 9 -15.00 5.02 -2.69
N VAL A 10 -14.60 4.17 -1.75
CA VAL A 10 -13.22 3.69 -1.59
C VAL A 10 -13.21 2.18 -1.41
N LEU A 11 -12.30 1.52 -2.13
CA LEU A 11 -11.94 0.11 -1.93
C LEU A 11 -10.60 0.04 -1.20
N LEU A 12 -10.55 -0.65 -0.06
CA LEU A 12 -9.28 -1.06 0.56
C LEU A 12 -8.93 -2.47 0.06
N ALA A 13 -7.85 -2.57 -0.71
CA ALA A 13 -7.37 -3.81 -1.29
C ALA A 13 -6.14 -4.32 -0.53
N GLU A 14 -6.34 -5.26 0.39
CA GLU A 14 -5.24 -5.93 1.09
C GLU A 14 -4.67 -7.05 0.22
N VAL A 15 -3.68 -6.70 -0.62
CA VAL A 15 -3.21 -7.58 -1.71
C VAL A 15 -2.28 -8.68 -1.25
N THR A 16 -1.72 -8.58 -0.03
CA THR A 16 -0.80 -9.57 0.55
C THR A 16 -0.79 -9.49 2.06
N HIS A 17 -0.55 -10.60 2.74
CA HIS A 17 -0.28 -10.63 4.19
C HIS A 17 1.23 -10.62 4.50
N ARG A 18 2.10 -10.79 3.48
CA ARG A 18 3.54 -10.76 3.67
C ARG A 18 4.01 -9.36 4.03
N CYS A 19 4.81 -9.26 5.09
CA CYS A 19 5.41 -8.01 5.53
C CYS A 19 6.82 -8.26 6.06
N PRO A 20 7.81 -7.44 5.72
CA PRO A 20 9.15 -7.54 6.31
C PRO A 20 9.22 -6.95 7.73
N LEU A 21 8.15 -6.29 8.19
CA LEU A 21 8.05 -5.69 9.52
C LEU A 21 7.18 -6.55 10.43
N GLN A 22 7.38 -6.40 11.76
CA GLN A 22 6.64 -7.14 12.80
C GLN A 22 6.13 -6.18 13.87
N CYS A 23 5.41 -5.14 13.46
CA CYS A 23 4.91 -4.13 14.39
C CYS A 23 3.87 -4.73 15.35
N PRO A 24 4.02 -4.55 16.68
CA PRO A 24 3.17 -5.21 17.68
C PRO A 24 1.71 -4.74 17.67
N TYR A 25 1.44 -3.57 17.11
CA TYR A 25 0.09 -3.03 16.96
C TYR A 25 -0.59 -3.40 15.62
N CYS A 26 0.11 -4.18 14.77
CA CYS A 26 -0.39 -4.51 13.45
C CYS A 26 -1.54 -5.51 13.53
N SER A 27 -2.64 -5.23 12.81
CA SER A 27 -3.78 -6.15 12.68
C SER A 27 -3.52 -7.29 11.68
N ASN A 28 -2.41 -7.25 10.95
CA ASN A 28 -2.04 -8.31 10.01
C ASN A 28 -1.79 -9.62 10.76
N PRO A 29 -2.31 -10.77 10.28
CA PRO A 29 -2.10 -12.04 10.94
C PRO A 29 -0.60 -12.36 11.11
N THR A 30 -0.22 -12.80 12.31
CA THR A 30 1.16 -13.23 12.61
C THR A 30 1.52 -14.54 11.88
N GLU A 31 0.51 -15.35 11.56
CA GLU A 31 0.68 -16.52 10.69
C GLU A 31 0.54 -16.08 9.24
N LEU A 32 1.69 -15.94 8.58
CA LEU A 32 1.74 -15.53 7.19
C LEU A 32 1.04 -16.53 6.28
N ILE A 33 0.00 -16.09 5.60
CA ILE A 33 -0.63 -16.85 4.52
C ILE A 33 0.43 -17.14 3.45
N LYS A 34 0.54 -18.40 3.03
CA LYS A 34 1.48 -18.80 2.00
C LYS A 34 1.20 -18.04 0.71
N LYS A 35 2.25 -17.65 -0.01
CA LYS A 35 2.15 -16.90 -1.29
C LYS A 35 1.17 -17.56 -2.29
N GLN A 36 1.10 -18.89 -2.30
CA GLN A 36 0.23 -19.67 -3.20
C GLN A 36 -1.26 -19.47 -2.94
N THR A 37 -1.65 -18.93 -1.79
CA THR A 37 -3.05 -18.64 -1.43
C THR A 37 -3.44 -17.18 -1.65
N GLU A 38 -2.51 -16.33 -2.10
CA GLU A 38 -2.84 -14.95 -2.45
C GLU A 38 -3.72 -14.88 -3.70
N ILE A 39 -4.66 -13.95 -3.71
CA ILE A 39 -5.49 -13.66 -4.88
C ILE A 39 -4.59 -13.29 -6.06
N SER A 40 -4.85 -13.88 -7.24
CA SER A 40 -4.05 -13.64 -8.43
C SER A 40 -4.25 -12.23 -9.01
N THR A 41 -3.34 -11.81 -9.89
CA THR A 41 -3.45 -10.52 -10.60
C THR A 41 -4.74 -10.43 -11.40
N GLU A 42 -5.13 -11.51 -12.09
CA GLU A 42 -6.32 -11.55 -12.94
C GLU A 42 -7.62 -11.42 -12.14
N VAL A 43 -7.64 -11.98 -10.92
CA VAL A 43 -8.79 -11.81 -10.02
C VAL A 43 -8.85 -10.38 -9.51
N TRP A 44 -7.73 -9.76 -9.13
CA TRP A 44 -7.70 -8.36 -8.72
C TRP A 44 -8.12 -7.42 -9.86
N GLN A 45 -7.73 -7.68 -11.10
CA GLN A 45 -8.19 -6.91 -12.27
C GLN A 45 -9.72 -6.89 -12.36
N ARG A 46 -10.38 -8.05 -12.18
CA ARG A 46 -11.83 -8.13 -12.16
C ARG A 46 -12.44 -7.37 -10.99
N VAL A 47 -11.85 -7.52 -9.78
CA VAL A 47 -12.32 -6.82 -8.58
C VAL A 47 -12.28 -5.29 -8.78
N PHE A 48 -11.20 -4.76 -9.37
CA PHE A 48 -11.09 -3.32 -9.63
C PHE A 48 -12.11 -2.85 -10.67
N ALA A 49 -12.31 -3.59 -11.76
CA ALA A 49 -13.32 -3.26 -12.76
C ALA A 49 -14.75 -3.31 -12.19
N GLU A 50 -15.07 -4.33 -11.39
CA GLU A 50 -16.37 -4.44 -10.73
C GLU A 50 -16.58 -3.31 -9.70
N ALA A 51 -15.57 -2.98 -8.89
CA ALA A 51 -15.62 -1.87 -7.94
C ALA A 51 -15.90 -0.53 -8.64
N ALA A 52 -15.20 -0.24 -9.74
CA ALA A 52 -15.44 0.96 -10.54
C ALA A 52 -16.86 0.99 -11.09
N SER A 53 -17.39 -0.14 -11.58
CA SER A 53 -18.77 -0.25 -12.08
C SER A 53 -19.84 0.01 -11.00
N LEU A 54 -19.50 -0.20 -9.73
CA LEU A 54 -20.34 0.10 -8.56
C LEU A 54 -20.22 1.56 -8.08
N GLY A 55 -19.37 2.36 -8.71
CA GLY A 55 -19.18 3.77 -8.38
C GLY A 55 -18.03 4.04 -7.40
N VAL A 56 -17.15 3.07 -7.15
CA VAL A 56 -15.90 3.29 -6.40
C VAL A 56 -15.02 4.24 -7.19
N LEU A 57 -14.47 5.25 -6.52
CA LEU A 57 -13.63 6.28 -7.13
C LEU A 57 -12.13 6.07 -6.84
N GLN A 58 -11.82 5.40 -5.73
CA GLN A 58 -10.46 5.23 -5.25
C GLN A 58 -10.22 3.80 -4.78
N VAL A 59 -9.04 3.28 -5.08
CA VAL A 59 -8.50 2.09 -4.43
C VAL A 59 -7.29 2.45 -3.58
N SER A 60 -7.29 1.96 -2.34
CA SER A 60 -6.10 1.96 -1.47
C SER A 60 -5.49 0.56 -1.48
N ILE A 61 -4.38 0.41 -2.19
CA ILE A 61 -3.62 -0.85 -2.24
C ILE A 61 -2.78 -0.96 -0.97
N SER A 62 -3.04 -1.97 -0.19
CA SER A 62 -2.48 -2.20 1.14
C SER A 62 -2.23 -3.69 1.39
N GLY A 63 -2.18 -4.09 2.65
CA GLY A 63 -1.99 -5.44 3.14
C GLY A 63 -0.92 -5.48 4.22
N GLY A 64 -0.09 -6.52 4.23
CA GLY A 64 1.16 -6.50 4.99
C GLY A 64 2.08 -5.42 4.42
N GLU A 65 2.88 -5.77 3.40
CA GLU A 65 3.66 -4.79 2.61
C GLU A 65 3.44 -5.08 1.12
N PRO A 66 2.75 -4.20 0.38
CA PRO A 66 2.50 -4.41 -1.05
C PRO A 66 3.76 -4.60 -1.88
N ALA A 67 4.89 -4.00 -1.49
CA ALA A 67 6.18 -4.20 -2.13
C ALA A 67 6.68 -5.66 -2.06
N ALA A 68 6.12 -6.51 -1.21
CA ALA A 68 6.42 -7.94 -1.19
C ALA A 68 5.83 -8.70 -2.40
N ARG A 69 4.88 -8.09 -3.12
CA ARG A 69 4.34 -8.65 -4.37
C ARG A 69 5.20 -8.23 -5.56
N ARG A 70 5.63 -9.22 -6.36
CA ARG A 70 6.40 -8.96 -7.59
C ARG A 70 5.56 -8.33 -8.70
N ASP A 71 4.26 -8.55 -8.67
CA ASP A 71 3.26 -8.08 -9.64
C ASP A 71 2.55 -6.79 -9.20
N LEU A 72 3.07 -6.07 -8.18
CA LEU A 72 2.48 -4.82 -7.68
C LEU A 72 2.24 -3.79 -8.79
N THR A 73 3.21 -3.62 -9.69
CA THR A 73 3.08 -2.70 -10.83
C THR A 73 1.90 -3.07 -11.74
N LYS A 74 1.64 -4.38 -11.95
CA LYS A 74 0.49 -4.85 -12.71
C LYS A 74 -0.83 -4.57 -12.00
N LEU A 75 -0.87 -4.68 -10.67
CA LEU A 75 -2.05 -4.35 -9.87
C LEU A 75 -2.38 -2.86 -9.94
N ILE A 76 -1.37 -2.00 -9.78
CA ILE A 76 -1.52 -0.55 -9.92
C ILE A 76 -2.05 -0.19 -11.31
N LYS A 77 -1.43 -0.75 -12.36
CA LYS A 77 -1.89 -0.53 -13.73
C LYS A 77 -3.35 -0.98 -13.93
N ALA A 78 -3.72 -2.15 -13.40
CA ALA A 78 -5.08 -2.67 -13.52
C ALA A 78 -6.11 -1.78 -12.84
N ALA A 79 -5.79 -1.23 -11.67
CA ALA A 79 -6.63 -0.28 -10.97
C ALA A 79 -6.77 1.04 -11.76
N ARG A 80 -5.66 1.53 -12.32
CA ARG A 80 -5.64 2.73 -13.16
C ARG A 80 -6.44 2.54 -14.46
N ASP A 81 -6.30 1.38 -15.11
CA ASP A 81 -7.05 1.03 -16.33
C ASP A 81 -8.57 0.92 -16.07
N ALA A 82 -8.98 0.73 -14.82
CA ALA A 82 -10.37 0.78 -14.36
C ALA A 82 -10.83 2.19 -13.93
N ASP A 83 -10.08 3.25 -14.23
CA ASP A 83 -10.35 4.65 -13.88
C ASP A 83 -10.42 4.93 -12.37
N LEU A 84 -9.78 4.10 -11.54
CA LEU A 84 -9.67 4.34 -10.11
C LEU A 84 -8.50 5.28 -9.78
N TYR A 85 -8.69 6.17 -8.82
CA TYR A 85 -7.58 6.88 -8.17
C TYR A 85 -6.79 5.88 -7.31
N VAL A 86 -5.49 5.73 -7.58
CA VAL A 86 -4.67 4.69 -6.96
C VAL A 86 -3.81 5.26 -5.84
N ASN A 87 -4.16 4.92 -4.59
CA ASN A 87 -3.39 5.20 -3.40
C ASN A 87 -2.62 3.95 -2.97
N LEU A 88 -1.29 4.04 -2.82
CA LEU A 88 -0.46 2.97 -2.30
C LEU A 88 -0.11 3.23 -0.83
N ILE A 89 -0.55 2.32 0.06
CA ILE A 89 -0.19 2.33 1.48
C ILE A 89 0.98 1.38 1.68
N THR A 90 2.12 1.90 2.11
CA THR A 90 3.37 1.13 2.22
C THR A 90 4.22 1.56 3.41
N SER A 91 5.08 0.68 3.87
CA SER A 91 6.16 1.02 4.78
C SER A 91 7.37 1.66 4.06
N GLY A 92 7.41 1.61 2.72
CA GLY A 92 8.56 2.02 1.92
C GLY A 92 9.73 1.02 1.93
N ILE A 93 9.66 -0.02 2.76
CA ILE A 93 10.71 -1.03 2.85
C ILE A 93 10.63 -2.00 1.65
N GLY A 94 11.77 -2.26 1.02
CA GLY A 94 11.83 -3.12 -0.17
C GLY A 94 11.64 -2.40 -1.50
N PHE A 95 11.48 -1.07 -1.48
CA PHE A 95 11.53 -0.27 -2.70
C PHE A 95 12.97 0.09 -3.09
N THR A 96 13.21 0.07 -4.39
CA THR A 96 14.31 0.76 -5.06
C THR A 96 13.76 1.99 -5.77
N GLN A 97 14.61 2.95 -6.11
CA GLN A 97 14.20 4.13 -6.87
C GLN A 97 13.59 3.73 -8.23
N GLN A 98 14.19 2.76 -8.92
CA GLN A 98 13.65 2.20 -10.16
C GLN A 98 12.23 1.66 -9.98
N ARG A 99 12.00 0.86 -8.93
CA ARG A 99 10.69 0.29 -8.66
C ARG A 99 9.64 1.34 -8.31
N LEU A 100 10.05 2.42 -7.64
CA LEU A 100 9.17 3.57 -7.42
C LEU A 100 8.78 4.21 -8.75
N THR A 101 9.73 4.44 -9.65
CA THR A 101 9.45 4.96 -10.99
C THR A 101 8.47 4.08 -11.74
N GLU A 102 8.67 2.75 -11.74
CA GLU A 102 7.79 1.80 -12.41
C GLU A 102 6.33 1.86 -11.90
N ILE A 103 6.11 2.00 -10.59
CA ILE A 103 4.75 2.12 -10.05
C ILE A 103 4.10 3.47 -10.34
N ILE A 104 4.88 4.55 -10.40
CA ILE A 104 4.40 5.87 -10.78
C ILE A 104 3.96 5.86 -12.26
N GLU A 105 4.80 5.33 -13.14
CA GLU A 105 4.48 5.18 -14.57
C GLU A 105 3.27 4.26 -14.82
N ALA A 106 3.05 3.28 -13.93
CA ALA A 106 1.87 2.42 -13.98
C ALA A 106 0.57 3.13 -13.54
N GLY A 107 0.67 4.33 -12.95
CA GLY A 107 -0.47 5.15 -12.57
C GLY A 107 -0.76 5.20 -11.06
N CYS A 108 0.25 5.08 -10.20
CA CYS A 108 0.11 5.37 -8.78
C CYS A 108 -0.04 6.88 -8.58
N ASP A 109 -1.20 7.32 -8.12
CA ASP A 109 -1.54 8.75 -7.95
C ASP A 109 -1.07 9.31 -6.61
N HIS A 110 -0.96 8.47 -5.57
CA HIS A 110 -0.68 8.90 -4.21
C HIS A 110 0.05 7.80 -3.44
N ILE A 111 0.95 8.21 -2.55
CA ILE A 111 1.63 7.29 -1.64
C ILE A 111 1.34 7.69 -0.19
N GLN A 112 0.90 6.71 0.60
CA GLN A 112 0.76 6.84 2.04
C GLN A 112 1.86 6.02 2.71
N LEU A 113 2.83 6.69 3.32
CA LEU A 113 3.99 6.09 3.96
C LEU A 113 3.77 5.93 5.47
N SER A 114 3.92 4.71 5.97
CA SER A 114 3.81 4.42 7.41
C SER A 114 5.12 4.67 8.13
N ILE A 115 5.07 5.52 9.17
CA ILE A 115 6.18 5.84 10.08
C ILE A 115 5.84 5.29 11.47
N GLN A 116 6.75 4.55 12.10
CA GLN A 116 6.53 3.93 13.41
C GLN A 116 7.00 4.84 14.54
N ASP A 117 8.13 5.52 14.36
CA ASP A 117 8.69 6.48 15.31
C ASP A 117 9.57 7.48 14.55
N VAL A 118 9.85 8.63 15.17
CA VAL A 118 10.80 9.63 14.68
C VAL A 118 12.20 9.42 15.28
N ASP A 119 12.29 8.65 16.36
CA ASP A 119 13.54 8.17 16.93
C ASP A 119 13.99 6.88 16.24
N PRO A 120 15.27 6.76 15.79
CA PRO A 120 15.74 5.57 15.08
C PRO A 120 15.63 4.28 15.91
N ASP A 121 15.98 4.31 17.18
CA ASP A 121 15.96 3.14 18.06
C ASP A 121 14.51 2.71 18.34
N GLY A 122 13.62 3.67 18.57
CA GLY A 122 12.18 3.45 18.70
C GLY A 122 11.57 2.86 17.43
N ALA A 123 11.93 3.37 16.28
CA ALA A 123 11.46 2.85 14.99
C ALA A 123 11.93 1.41 14.73
N GLU A 124 13.18 1.06 15.08
CA GLU A 124 13.70 -0.31 14.98
C GLU A 124 12.97 -1.25 15.96
N LEU A 125 12.82 -0.82 17.21
CA LEU A 125 12.13 -1.59 18.24
C LEU A 125 10.69 -1.93 17.84
N ILE A 126 9.94 -0.94 17.34
CA ILE A 126 8.54 -1.12 16.95
C ILE A 126 8.42 -1.96 15.68
N SER A 127 9.26 -1.72 14.68
CA SER A 127 9.17 -2.40 13.40
C SER A 127 9.85 -3.76 13.35
N ASN A 128 10.69 -4.07 14.34
CA ASN A 128 11.63 -5.19 14.36
C ASN A 128 12.50 -5.23 13.07
N SER A 129 12.97 -4.05 12.63
CA SER A 129 13.73 -3.92 11.38
C SER A 129 14.80 -2.84 11.50
N SER A 130 16.06 -3.26 11.42
CA SER A 130 17.21 -2.35 11.55
C SER A 130 17.29 -1.33 10.42
N GLY A 131 17.60 -0.08 10.76
CA GLY A 131 17.67 1.06 9.85
C GLY A 131 16.33 1.36 9.17
N SER A 132 15.20 0.99 9.78
CA SER A 132 13.88 1.16 9.17
C SER A 132 13.55 2.62 8.91
N LEU A 133 13.84 3.52 9.85
CA LEU A 133 13.55 4.95 9.70
C LEU A 133 14.36 5.57 8.56
N GLU A 134 15.66 5.29 8.49
CA GLU A 134 16.51 5.83 7.41
C GLU A 134 16.02 5.41 6.02
N LYS A 135 15.68 4.11 5.86
CA LYS A 135 15.13 3.58 4.61
C LYS A 135 13.83 4.27 4.21
N LYS A 136 12.94 4.53 5.17
CA LYS A 136 11.66 5.23 4.95
C LYS A 136 11.86 6.69 4.59
N LEU A 137 12.75 7.40 5.27
CA LEU A 137 13.09 8.79 4.95
C LEU A 137 13.71 8.91 3.55
N LYS A 138 14.56 7.94 3.18
CA LYS A 138 15.11 7.86 1.82
C LYS A 138 14.00 7.65 0.77
N PHE A 139 13.08 6.72 1.04
CA PHE A 139 11.93 6.49 0.17
C PHE A 139 11.04 7.74 0.06
N ALA A 140 10.75 8.41 1.18
CA ALA A 140 9.97 9.66 1.19
C ALA A 140 10.61 10.74 0.29
N ARG A 141 11.94 10.89 0.35
CA ARG A 141 12.66 11.83 -0.56
C ARG A 141 12.47 11.44 -2.01
N TRP A 142 12.59 10.18 -2.38
CA TRP A 142 12.36 9.75 -3.76
C TRP A 142 10.94 10.06 -4.24
N VAL A 143 9.92 9.89 -3.36
CA VAL A 143 8.53 10.21 -3.68
C VAL A 143 8.34 11.72 -3.91
N THR A 144 8.90 12.56 -3.03
CA THR A 144 8.82 14.01 -3.15
C THR A 144 9.58 14.52 -4.37
N ASP A 145 10.77 13.98 -4.67
CA ASP A 145 11.56 14.32 -5.86
C ASP A 145 10.81 13.98 -7.17
N ALA A 146 10.01 12.91 -7.14
CA ALA A 146 9.14 12.52 -8.24
C ALA A 146 7.84 13.33 -8.34
N SER A 147 7.61 14.29 -7.42
CA SER A 147 6.40 15.13 -7.36
C SER A 147 5.09 14.33 -7.19
N VAL A 148 5.16 13.16 -6.56
CA VAL A 148 3.96 12.37 -6.21
C VAL A 148 3.44 12.83 -4.85
N PRO A 149 2.12 13.03 -4.69
CA PRO A 149 1.52 13.33 -3.39
C PRO A 149 1.90 12.30 -2.34
N LEU A 150 2.37 12.76 -1.17
CA LEU A 150 2.82 11.93 -0.07
C LEU A 150 2.05 12.27 1.22
N THR A 151 1.45 11.25 1.83
CA THR A 151 0.91 11.32 3.19
C THR A 151 1.77 10.49 4.13
N LEU A 152 2.09 11.04 5.29
CA LEU A 152 2.71 10.29 6.37
C LEU A 152 1.63 9.79 7.34
N ASN A 153 1.62 8.50 7.61
CA ASN A 153 0.73 7.86 8.57
C ASN A 153 1.53 7.36 9.76
N ALA A 154 1.18 7.85 10.96
CA ALA A 154 1.82 7.44 12.20
C ALA A 154 0.78 6.98 13.21
N VAL A 155 0.97 5.78 13.78
CA VAL A 155 0.13 5.29 14.86
C VAL A 155 0.66 5.86 16.18
N MET A 156 -0.18 6.66 16.83
CA MET A 156 0.13 7.21 18.15
C MET A 156 -0.17 6.16 19.22
N HIS A 157 0.85 5.74 19.94
CA HIS A 157 0.74 4.80 21.06
C HIS A 157 1.56 5.31 22.25
N ARG A 158 1.23 4.80 23.44
CA ARG A 158 1.89 5.15 24.71
C ARG A 158 2.98 4.14 25.04
#